data_2422030746a8c67411e8c84015b6c0fb
#
_entry.id   2422030746a8c67411e8c84015b6c0fb
#
_cell.length_a   1.000
_cell.length_b   1.000
_cell.length_c   1.000
_cell.angle_alpha   90.00
_cell.angle_beta   90.00
_cell.angle_gamma   90.00
#
_symmetry.space_group_name_H-M   'P 1'
#
loop_
_entity.id
_entity.type
_entity.pdbx_description
1 polymer ?
#
loop_
_entity_poly.entity_id
_entity_poly.type
_entity_poly.pdbx_seq_one_letter_code
_entity_poly.pdbx_strand_id
1 'polypeptide(L)'
;VQAVPPIQKRLVRKCRNAAKPVIVATQMLESMIESPMPTRAEVSDVAHAIYEGADAVMLSAESAAGQYPIEAVRTMDNVAREVESDPTYRDVIDASRGGPKATVADAIVSAAREIAETTDIKAICCYSQTGTTALLVARERPRVQIVALTSETGTARRLCLTWGAHCEMVEPQDRFKGAVISAVRAVIGSGFATEGDQIVVTAGVPFNMAGTTNILRVAPCRESMIYRSEPE
;
A
#
# COMPACT_ATOMS: atom_id res chain seq x y z
N VAL A 1 17.34 8.98 -25.19
CA VAL A 1 16.99 9.70 -23.97
C VAL A 1 15.54 10.20 -24.04
N GLN A 2 15.11 10.89 -25.09
CA GLN A 2 13.77 11.52 -25.21
C GLN A 2 12.58 10.55 -25.09
N ALA A 3 12.77 9.27 -25.36
CA ALA A 3 11.73 8.24 -25.23
C ALA A 3 11.59 7.68 -23.82
N VAL A 4 12.51 7.97 -22.90
CA VAL A 4 12.52 7.40 -21.54
C VAL A 4 11.29 7.79 -20.72
N PRO A 5 10.91 9.08 -20.60
CA PRO A 5 9.77 9.46 -19.78
C PRO A 5 8.44 8.81 -20.19
N PRO A 6 8.03 8.79 -21.48
CA PRO A 6 6.81 8.12 -21.87
C PRO A 6 6.87 6.58 -21.71
N ILE A 7 8.06 5.97 -21.80
CA ILE A 7 8.23 4.54 -21.55
C ILE A 7 8.07 4.26 -20.05
N GLN A 8 8.75 5.03 -19.17
CA GLN A 8 8.62 4.93 -17.72
C GLN A 8 7.16 5.00 -17.29
N LYS A 9 6.45 6.03 -17.71
CA LYS A 9 5.03 6.23 -17.41
C LYS A 9 4.17 5.02 -17.78
N ARG A 10 4.40 4.45 -18.98
CA ARG A 10 3.68 3.24 -19.43
C ARG A 10 4.03 2.01 -18.60
N LEU A 11 5.31 1.85 -18.21
CA LEU A 11 5.77 0.71 -17.43
C LEU A 11 5.22 0.78 -16.00
N VAL A 12 5.31 1.92 -15.33
CA VAL A 12 4.75 2.14 -13.99
C VAL A 12 3.26 1.80 -13.99
N ARG A 13 2.49 2.34 -14.94
CA ARG A 13 1.06 2.05 -15.07
C ARG A 13 0.78 0.56 -15.33
N LYS A 14 1.56 -0.11 -16.19
CA LYS A 14 1.41 -1.55 -16.47
C LYS A 14 1.69 -2.39 -15.23
N CYS A 15 2.76 -2.08 -14.47
CA CYS A 15 3.11 -2.78 -13.24
C CYS A 15 2.00 -2.62 -12.20
N ARG A 16 1.54 -1.38 -11.96
CA ARG A 16 0.43 -1.11 -11.06
C ARG A 16 -0.83 -1.89 -11.45
N ASN A 17 -1.27 -1.82 -12.71
CA ASN A 17 -2.45 -2.56 -13.17
C ASN A 17 -2.30 -4.08 -13.04
N ALA A 18 -1.08 -4.58 -13.07
CA ALA A 18 -0.77 -6.00 -12.83
C ALA A 18 -0.63 -6.35 -11.34
N ALA A 19 -0.80 -5.39 -10.42
CA ALA A 19 -0.53 -5.54 -8.98
C ALA A 19 0.90 -6.04 -8.70
N LYS A 20 1.88 -5.50 -9.43
CA LYS A 20 3.31 -5.78 -9.26
C LYS A 20 3.99 -4.50 -8.77
N PRO A 21 4.68 -4.53 -7.62
CA PRO A 21 5.46 -3.39 -7.15
C PRO A 21 6.44 -2.92 -8.22
N VAL A 22 6.56 -1.61 -8.36
CA VAL A 22 7.49 -0.97 -9.30
C VAL A 22 8.32 0.08 -8.59
N ILE A 23 9.63 -0.01 -8.80
CA ILE A 23 10.61 0.91 -8.25
C ILE A 23 11.15 1.77 -9.38
N VAL A 24 11.10 3.10 -9.21
CA VAL A 24 11.79 4.04 -10.10
C VAL A 24 13.14 4.37 -9.46
N ALA A 25 14.20 4.19 -10.21
CA ALA A 25 15.56 4.20 -9.71
C ALA A 25 16.50 4.93 -10.65
N THR A 26 17.63 5.38 -10.11
CA THR A 26 18.76 6.06 -10.75
C THR A 26 18.50 7.51 -11.13
N GLN A 27 19.51 8.34 -10.91
CA GLN A 27 19.51 9.79 -11.21
C GLN A 27 18.32 10.55 -10.57
N MET A 28 17.91 10.10 -9.37
CA MET A 28 16.77 10.73 -8.66
C MET A 28 17.17 12.04 -8.00
N LEU A 29 18.25 12.04 -7.20
CA LEU A 29 18.80 13.21 -6.51
C LEU A 29 20.33 13.24 -6.64
N GLU A 30 20.86 12.97 -7.83
CA GLU A 30 22.29 12.71 -8.09
C GLU A 30 23.19 13.85 -7.63
N SER A 31 22.77 15.12 -7.74
CA SER A 31 23.52 16.25 -7.23
C SER A 31 23.75 16.20 -5.72
N MET A 32 22.90 15.48 -4.98
CA MET A 32 23.04 15.34 -3.53
C MET A 32 24.16 14.36 -3.11
N ILE A 33 24.86 13.75 -4.05
CA ILE A 33 26.13 13.07 -3.75
C ILE A 33 27.12 14.05 -3.14
N GLU A 34 27.18 15.29 -3.68
CA GLU A 34 28.14 16.33 -3.29
C GLU A 34 27.49 17.61 -2.73
N SER A 35 26.18 17.78 -2.88
CA SER A 35 25.42 18.95 -2.43
C SER A 35 24.39 18.59 -1.37
N PRO A 36 24.19 19.43 -0.34
CA PRO A 36 23.14 19.22 0.66
C PRO A 36 21.72 19.46 0.12
N MET A 37 21.60 20.03 -1.08
CA MET A 37 20.32 20.34 -1.71
C MET A 37 20.28 19.86 -3.16
N PRO A 38 19.13 19.29 -3.61
CA PRO A 38 18.97 18.86 -4.98
C PRO A 38 18.70 20.04 -5.92
N THR A 39 18.80 19.77 -7.21
CA THR A 39 18.29 20.69 -8.23
C THR A 39 16.76 20.60 -8.33
N ARG A 40 16.13 21.65 -8.86
CA ARG A 40 14.69 21.66 -9.13
C ARG A 40 14.26 20.55 -10.11
N ALA A 41 15.10 20.19 -11.06
CA ALA A 41 14.83 19.14 -12.04
C ALA A 41 14.74 17.78 -11.34
N GLU A 42 15.66 17.46 -10.45
CA GLU A 42 15.67 16.21 -9.68
C GLU A 42 14.44 16.09 -8.76
N VAL A 43 14.08 17.16 -8.06
CA VAL A 43 12.83 17.19 -7.26
C VAL A 43 11.63 16.90 -8.15
N SER A 44 11.60 17.47 -9.36
CA SER A 44 10.54 17.25 -10.33
C SER A 44 10.50 15.81 -10.81
N ASP A 45 11.64 15.16 -11.01
CA ASP A 45 11.73 13.77 -11.46
C ASP A 45 11.23 12.79 -10.38
N VAL A 46 11.61 13.01 -9.12
CA VAL A 46 11.05 12.25 -7.98
C VAL A 46 9.54 12.43 -7.90
N ALA A 47 9.06 13.68 -7.97
CA ALA A 47 7.63 13.99 -7.93
C ALA A 47 6.86 13.29 -9.06
N HIS A 48 7.38 13.32 -10.30
CA HIS A 48 6.77 12.63 -11.43
C HIS A 48 6.65 11.13 -11.24
N ALA A 49 7.69 10.47 -10.71
CA ALA A 49 7.63 9.03 -10.42
C ALA A 49 6.49 8.69 -9.45
N ILE A 50 6.27 9.54 -8.44
CA ILE A 50 5.22 9.38 -7.44
C ILE A 50 3.83 9.65 -8.06
N TYR A 51 3.65 10.74 -8.80
CA TYR A 51 2.41 11.03 -9.54
C TYR A 51 2.01 9.92 -10.51
N GLU A 52 2.99 9.26 -11.13
CA GLU A 52 2.75 8.12 -12.02
C GLU A 52 2.31 6.86 -11.27
N GLY A 53 2.48 6.83 -9.94
CA GLY A 53 2.05 5.75 -9.06
C GLY A 53 3.11 4.66 -8.89
N ALA A 54 4.40 5.01 -8.83
CA ALA A 54 5.45 4.11 -8.39
C ALA A 54 5.18 3.61 -6.97
N ASP A 55 5.60 2.40 -6.65
CA ASP A 55 5.48 1.85 -5.29
C ASP A 55 6.66 2.31 -4.42
N ALA A 56 7.82 2.54 -5.02
CA ALA A 56 8.99 3.06 -4.36
C ALA A 56 9.86 3.87 -5.33
N VAL A 57 10.64 4.78 -4.78
CA VAL A 57 11.74 5.49 -5.43
C VAL A 57 13.05 5.10 -4.75
N MET A 58 14.13 5.00 -5.49
CA MET A 58 15.40 4.47 -4.98
C MET A 58 16.53 5.49 -5.15
N LEU A 59 17.26 5.71 -4.07
CA LEU A 59 18.56 6.36 -4.08
C LEU A 59 19.65 5.32 -4.35
N SER A 60 20.75 5.73 -4.95
CA SER A 60 21.92 4.90 -5.25
C SER A 60 23.17 5.48 -4.54
N ALA A 61 24.03 6.15 -5.28
CA ALA A 61 25.24 6.75 -4.73
C ALA A 61 24.94 7.86 -3.70
N GLU A 62 23.81 8.54 -3.82
CA GLU A 62 23.35 9.60 -2.93
C GLU A 62 23.33 9.14 -1.47
N SER A 63 22.90 7.89 -1.23
CA SER A 63 22.86 7.30 0.13
C SER A 63 23.99 6.31 0.41
N ALA A 64 24.61 5.73 -0.63
CA ALA A 64 25.62 4.69 -0.47
C ALA A 64 27.06 5.26 -0.33
N ALA A 65 27.36 6.38 -0.98
CA ALA A 65 28.69 6.97 -1.05
C ALA A 65 28.69 8.50 -1.00
N GLY A 66 27.52 9.14 -1.01
CA GLY A 66 27.38 10.60 -0.99
C GLY A 66 27.75 11.22 0.36
N GLN A 67 28.00 12.52 0.35
CA GLN A 67 28.33 13.29 1.55
C GLN A 67 27.10 13.62 2.42
N TYR A 68 25.87 13.53 1.84
CA TYR A 68 24.61 13.96 2.47
C TYR A 68 23.54 12.85 2.44
N PRO A 69 23.83 11.62 2.91
CA PRO A 69 22.91 10.49 2.75
C PRO A 69 21.58 10.67 3.50
N ILE A 70 21.61 11.28 4.68
CA ILE A 70 20.40 11.50 5.50
C ILE A 70 19.53 12.58 4.86
N GLU A 71 20.13 13.65 4.38
CA GLU A 71 19.45 14.76 3.69
C GLU A 71 18.81 14.27 2.39
N ALA A 72 19.48 13.41 1.64
CA ALA A 72 18.95 12.82 0.41
C ALA A 72 17.69 11.98 0.69
N VAL A 73 17.73 11.10 1.70
CA VAL A 73 16.55 10.30 2.10
C VAL A 73 15.43 11.21 2.59
N ARG A 74 15.74 12.19 3.43
CA ARG A 74 14.74 13.15 3.95
C ARG A 74 14.11 13.97 2.84
N THR A 75 14.90 14.43 1.88
CA THR A 75 14.40 15.19 0.72
C THR A 75 13.45 14.33 -0.10
N MET A 76 13.81 13.08 -0.37
CA MET A 76 12.96 12.14 -1.11
C MET A 76 11.64 11.87 -0.39
N ASP A 77 11.66 11.64 0.92
CA ASP A 77 10.46 11.47 1.75
C ASP A 77 9.58 12.73 1.76
N ASN A 78 10.19 13.91 1.90
CA ASN A 78 9.45 15.19 1.87
C ASN A 78 8.75 15.40 0.52
N VAL A 79 9.44 15.14 -0.59
CA VAL A 79 8.83 15.23 -1.93
C VAL A 79 7.67 14.25 -2.08
N ALA A 80 7.82 13.01 -1.58
CA ALA A 80 6.76 12.02 -1.63
C ALA A 80 5.52 12.48 -0.83
N ARG A 81 5.71 12.95 0.39
CA ARG A 81 4.61 13.45 1.25
C ARG A 81 3.90 14.64 0.63
N GLU A 82 4.65 15.58 0.07
CA GLU A 82 4.08 16.77 -0.58
C GLU A 82 3.23 16.38 -1.78
N VAL A 83 3.71 15.48 -2.64
CA VAL A 83 2.96 14.98 -3.80
C VAL A 83 1.71 14.21 -3.35
N GLU A 84 1.82 13.32 -2.37
CA GLU A 84 0.68 12.52 -1.92
C GLU A 84 -0.39 13.34 -1.18
N SER A 85 -0.03 14.51 -0.65
CA SER A 85 -0.95 15.46 -0.04
C SER A 85 -1.65 16.37 -1.05
N ASP A 86 -1.11 16.49 -2.27
CA ASP A 86 -1.69 17.33 -3.33
C ASP A 86 -2.98 16.69 -3.86
N PRO A 87 -4.10 17.44 -3.92
CA PRO A 87 -5.35 16.94 -4.52
C PRO A 87 -5.18 16.40 -5.94
N THR A 88 -4.30 17.00 -6.75
CA THR A 88 -4.00 16.57 -8.12
C THR A 88 -3.46 15.14 -8.19
N TYR A 89 -2.74 14.68 -7.16
CA TYR A 89 -2.27 13.29 -7.09
C TYR A 89 -3.42 12.30 -7.20
N ARG A 90 -4.51 12.54 -6.47
CA ARG A 90 -5.69 11.67 -6.48
C ARG A 90 -6.34 11.63 -7.86
N ASP A 91 -6.49 12.78 -8.49
CA ASP A 91 -7.06 12.89 -9.83
C ASP A 91 -6.23 12.10 -10.86
N VAL A 92 -4.90 12.20 -10.81
CA VAL A 92 -3.99 11.46 -11.71
C VAL A 92 -4.07 9.95 -11.46
N ILE A 93 -4.07 9.53 -10.20
CA ILE A 93 -4.18 8.11 -9.82
C ILE A 93 -5.52 7.54 -10.28
N ASP A 94 -6.61 8.24 -10.04
CA ASP A 94 -7.97 7.80 -10.41
C ASP A 94 -8.15 7.74 -11.94
N ALA A 95 -7.70 8.76 -12.66
CA ALA A 95 -7.73 8.78 -14.13
C ALA A 95 -6.87 7.68 -14.79
N SER A 96 -5.80 7.24 -14.11
CA SER A 96 -4.89 6.19 -14.59
C SER A 96 -5.23 4.79 -14.08
N ARG A 97 -6.29 4.65 -13.30
CA ARG A 97 -6.77 3.38 -12.77
C ARG A 97 -7.26 2.46 -13.90
N GLY A 98 -6.81 1.21 -13.89
CA GLY A 98 -7.36 0.19 -14.77
C GLY A 98 -8.76 -0.24 -14.30
N GLY A 99 -9.62 -0.62 -15.24
CA GLY A 99 -10.88 -1.26 -14.87
C GLY A 99 -10.64 -2.57 -14.09
N PRO A 100 -11.59 -2.97 -13.20
CA PRO A 100 -11.49 -4.23 -12.49
C PRO A 100 -11.46 -5.39 -13.50
N LYS A 101 -10.59 -6.37 -13.24
CA LYS A 101 -10.64 -7.62 -13.99
C LYS A 101 -11.90 -8.40 -13.58
N ALA A 102 -12.39 -9.26 -14.45
CA ALA A 102 -13.59 -10.07 -14.18
C ALA A 102 -13.28 -11.25 -13.23
N THR A 103 -12.74 -10.94 -12.03
CA THR A 103 -12.46 -11.93 -10.97
C THR A 103 -13.12 -11.52 -9.66
N VAL A 104 -13.45 -12.50 -8.82
CA VAL A 104 -14.02 -12.25 -7.50
C VAL A 104 -13.05 -11.40 -6.65
N ALA A 105 -11.76 -11.70 -6.69
CA ALA A 105 -10.75 -10.97 -5.94
C ALA A 105 -10.69 -9.49 -6.34
N ASP A 106 -10.75 -9.18 -7.65
CA ASP A 106 -10.80 -7.80 -8.13
C ASP A 106 -12.08 -7.07 -7.67
N ALA A 107 -13.22 -7.75 -7.69
CA ALA A 107 -14.49 -7.17 -7.20
C ALA A 107 -14.44 -6.86 -5.70
N ILE A 108 -13.89 -7.77 -4.89
CA ILE A 108 -13.73 -7.60 -3.44
C ILE A 108 -12.81 -6.42 -3.11
N VAL A 109 -11.65 -6.32 -3.76
CA VAL A 109 -10.72 -5.20 -3.46
C VAL A 109 -11.24 -3.86 -3.96
N SER A 110 -11.97 -3.85 -5.08
CA SER A 110 -12.65 -2.63 -5.56
C SER A 110 -13.74 -2.19 -4.59
N ALA A 111 -14.52 -3.12 -4.06
CA ALA A 111 -15.53 -2.85 -3.03
C ALA A 111 -14.87 -2.35 -1.72
N ALA A 112 -13.76 -2.96 -1.31
CA ALA A 112 -13.02 -2.50 -0.12
C ALA A 112 -12.56 -1.05 -0.26
N ARG A 113 -12.02 -0.67 -1.43
CA ARG A 113 -11.67 0.72 -1.72
C ARG A 113 -12.90 1.62 -1.69
N GLU A 114 -13.97 1.27 -2.38
CA GLU A 114 -15.20 2.09 -2.45
C GLU A 114 -15.77 2.36 -1.06
N ILE A 115 -15.82 1.35 -0.20
CA ILE A 115 -16.24 1.51 1.19
C ILE A 115 -15.32 2.49 1.92
N ALA A 116 -14.00 2.36 1.76
CA ALA A 116 -13.05 3.24 2.44
C ALA A 116 -13.07 4.69 1.91
N GLU A 117 -13.45 4.91 0.65
CA GLU A 117 -13.55 6.25 0.07
C GLU A 117 -14.88 6.97 0.43
N THR A 118 -15.93 6.20 0.73
CA THR A 118 -17.29 6.73 0.93
C THR A 118 -17.75 6.69 2.39
N THR A 119 -17.03 6.03 3.28
CA THR A 119 -17.37 5.89 4.69
C THR A 119 -16.15 6.19 5.59
N ASP A 120 -16.37 6.32 6.92
CA ASP A 120 -15.29 6.60 7.89
C ASP A 120 -14.52 5.33 8.28
N ILE A 121 -13.94 4.66 7.29
CA ILE A 121 -13.03 3.53 7.51
C ILE A 121 -11.62 4.06 7.76
N LYS A 122 -10.91 3.50 8.76
CA LYS A 122 -9.53 3.91 9.12
C LYS A 122 -8.45 3.09 8.45
N ALA A 123 -8.73 1.82 8.12
CA ALA A 123 -7.77 0.95 7.46
C ALA A 123 -8.46 -0.15 6.63
N ILE A 124 -7.76 -0.65 5.61
CA ILE A 124 -8.10 -1.89 4.92
C ILE A 124 -7.10 -2.97 5.34
N CYS A 125 -7.58 -3.98 6.06
CA CYS A 125 -6.78 -5.09 6.56
C CYS A 125 -6.88 -6.28 5.60
N CYS A 126 -5.74 -6.80 5.19
CA CYS A 126 -5.63 -7.89 4.23
C CYS A 126 -4.98 -9.10 4.91
N TYR A 127 -5.77 -10.11 5.28
CA TYR A 127 -5.21 -11.37 5.76
C TYR A 127 -4.81 -12.25 4.57
N SER A 128 -3.51 -12.50 4.40
CA SER A 128 -2.99 -13.20 3.21
C SER A 128 -1.65 -13.88 3.49
N GLN A 129 -1.53 -15.15 3.16
CA GLN A 129 -0.26 -15.88 3.24
C GLN A 129 0.74 -15.46 2.14
N THR A 130 0.25 -15.25 0.92
CA THR A 130 1.08 -14.92 -0.25
C THR A 130 1.27 -13.43 -0.48
N GLY A 131 0.47 -12.59 0.21
CA GLY A 131 0.44 -11.14 0.02
C GLY A 131 -0.40 -10.67 -1.18
N THR A 132 -0.99 -11.57 -1.96
CA THR A 132 -1.72 -11.23 -3.19
C THR A 132 -2.86 -10.24 -2.91
N THR A 133 -3.63 -10.42 -1.83
CA THR A 133 -4.72 -9.52 -1.47
C THR A 133 -4.21 -8.10 -1.19
N ALA A 134 -3.10 -7.97 -0.46
CA ALA A 134 -2.50 -6.66 -0.16
C ALA A 134 -1.99 -5.97 -1.43
N LEU A 135 -1.36 -6.72 -2.36
CA LEU A 135 -0.93 -6.20 -3.66
C LEU A 135 -2.12 -5.71 -4.51
N LEU A 136 -3.23 -6.44 -4.50
CA LEU A 136 -4.43 -6.05 -5.22
C LEU A 136 -5.07 -4.79 -4.60
N VAL A 137 -5.11 -4.67 -3.27
CA VAL A 137 -5.59 -3.45 -2.60
C VAL A 137 -4.65 -2.28 -2.86
N ALA A 138 -3.33 -2.48 -2.79
CA ALA A 138 -2.35 -1.44 -3.09
C ALA A 138 -2.45 -0.92 -4.52
N ARG A 139 -2.77 -1.77 -5.49
CA ARG A 139 -3.08 -1.37 -6.88
C ARG A 139 -4.20 -0.33 -6.95
N GLU A 140 -5.18 -0.44 -6.09
CA GLU A 140 -6.34 0.46 -6.05
C GLU A 140 -6.01 1.82 -5.41
N ARG A 141 -4.86 1.96 -4.72
CA ARG A 141 -4.44 3.21 -4.07
C ARG A 141 -5.52 3.82 -3.16
N PRO A 142 -6.04 3.10 -2.14
CA PRO A 142 -7.02 3.67 -1.21
C PRO A 142 -6.43 4.86 -0.42
N ARG A 143 -7.30 5.72 0.10
CA ARG A 143 -6.88 6.86 0.95
C ARG A 143 -6.49 6.45 2.37
N VAL A 144 -6.87 5.25 2.77
CA VAL A 144 -6.63 4.72 4.11
C VAL A 144 -5.45 3.77 4.12
N GLN A 145 -4.87 3.54 5.29
CA GLN A 145 -3.76 2.63 5.48
C GLN A 145 -4.13 1.20 5.06
N ILE A 146 -3.21 0.54 4.36
CA ILE A 146 -3.30 -0.89 4.06
C ILE A 146 -2.51 -1.64 5.13
N VAL A 147 -3.17 -2.53 5.87
CA VAL A 147 -2.51 -3.38 6.89
C VAL A 147 -2.52 -4.83 6.39
N ALA A 148 -1.37 -5.33 6.00
CA ALA A 148 -1.20 -6.69 5.55
C ALA A 148 -0.86 -7.60 6.74
N LEU A 149 -1.72 -8.58 6.99
CA LEU A 149 -1.58 -9.55 8.07
C LEU A 149 -1.13 -10.87 7.49
N THR A 150 0.00 -11.39 7.93
CA THR A 150 0.56 -12.65 7.42
C THR A 150 1.32 -13.39 8.52
N SER A 151 1.32 -14.72 8.45
CA SER A 151 2.20 -15.59 9.23
C SER A 151 3.54 -15.85 8.54
N GLU A 152 3.67 -15.43 7.26
CA GLU A 152 4.80 -15.76 6.41
C GLU A 152 5.83 -14.64 6.38
N THR A 153 6.97 -14.80 7.04
CA THR A 153 8.07 -13.81 7.08
C THR A 153 8.53 -13.38 5.67
N GLY A 154 8.60 -14.32 4.73
CA GLY A 154 8.98 -14.03 3.34
C GLY A 154 7.98 -13.12 2.64
N THR A 155 6.71 -13.26 2.95
CA THR A 155 5.63 -12.41 2.42
C THR A 155 5.69 -11.02 3.06
N ALA A 156 5.84 -10.92 4.38
CA ALA A 156 5.96 -9.64 5.05
C ALA A 156 7.12 -8.81 4.48
N ARG A 157 8.30 -9.44 4.30
CA ARG A 157 9.47 -8.76 3.70
C ARG A 157 9.23 -8.27 2.27
N ARG A 158 8.57 -9.07 1.43
CA ARG A 158 8.24 -8.65 0.06
C ARG A 158 7.27 -7.47 0.02
N LEU A 159 6.30 -7.45 0.92
CA LEU A 159 5.29 -6.39 0.97
C LEU A 159 5.83 -5.04 1.47
N CYS A 160 7.02 -5.01 2.09
CA CYS A 160 7.68 -3.74 2.46
C CYS A 160 7.97 -2.82 1.26
N LEU A 161 8.01 -3.36 0.04
CA LEU A 161 8.18 -2.59 -1.20
C LEU A 161 6.84 -2.20 -1.86
N THR A 162 5.73 -2.49 -1.21
CA THR A 162 4.39 -2.23 -1.75
C THR A 162 3.87 -0.91 -1.21
N TRP A 163 3.42 -0.03 -2.10
CA TRP A 163 2.87 1.26 -1.72
C TRP A 163 1.77 1.14 -0.65
N GLY A 164 1.86 1.96 0.37
CA GLY A 164 0.85 2.08 1.43
C GLY A 164 0.66 0.83 2.30
N ALA A 165 1.48 -0.22 2.13
CA ALA A 165 1.35 -1.45 2.91
C ALA A 165 2.18 -1.39 4.19
N HIS A 166 1.51 -1.52 5.34
CA HIS A 166 2.12 -1.84 6.61
C HIS A 166 1.91 -3.33 6.89
N CYS A 167 2.99 -4.05 7.23
CA CYS A 167 2.93 -5.49 7.43
C CYS A 167 3.04 -5.84 8.91
N GLU A 168 2.06 -6.61 9.41
CA GLU A 168 2.07 -7.18 10.74
C GLU A 168 2.18 -8.70 10.68
N MET A 169 3.11 -9.24 11.45
CA MET A 169 3.22 -10.68 11.64
C MET A 169 2.17 -11.12 12.65
N VAL A 170 1.35 -12.09 12.24
CA VAL A 170 0.28 -12.63 13.09
C VAL A 170 0.34 -14.15 13.13
N GLU A 171 -0.18 -14.75 14.19
CA GLU A 171 -0.35 -16.21 14.27
C GLU A 171 -1.27 -16.72 13.16
N PRO A 172 -1.00 -17.92 12.62
CA PRO A 172 -1.87 -18.53 11.63
C PRO A 172 -3.31 -18.64 12.13
N GLN A 173 -4.26 -18.31 11.27
CA GLN A 173 -5.68 -18.39 11.58
C GLN A 173 -6.36 -19.44 10.67
N ASP A 174 -7.26 -20.21 11.23
CA ASP A 174 -8.06 -21.20 10.50
C ASP A 174 -9.51 -20.73 10.26
N ARG A 175 -9.91 -19.64 10.93
CA ARG A 175 -11.26 -19.06 10.84
C ARG A 175 -11.21 -17.57 10.59
N PHE A 176 -12.13 -17.08 9.78
CA PHE A 176 -12.22 -15.65 9.45
C PHE A 176 -12.41 -14.76 10.69
N LYS A 177 -13.12 -15.24 11.71
CA LYS A 177 -13.25 -14.54 12.99
C LYS A 177 -11.89 -14.24 13.61
N GLY A 178 -10.97 -15.21 13.64
CA GLY A 178 -9.61 -15.02 14.14
C GLY A 178 -8.83 -13.97 13.33
N ALA A 179 -8.94 -14.01 12.01
CA ALA A 179 -8.33 -13.00 11.14
C ALA A 179 -8.85 -11.57 11.41
N VAL A 180 -10.17 -11.41 11.66
CA VAL A 180 -10.76 -10.11 12.04
C VAL A 180 -10.22 -9.63 13.38
N ILE A 181 -10.07 -10.50 14.36
CA ILE A 181 -9.52 -10.13 15.67
C ILE A 181 -8.05 -9.70 15.55
N SER A 182 -7.26 -10.47 14.82
CA SER A 182 -5.86 -10.12 14.54
C SER A 182 -5.76 -8.77 13.83
N ALA A 183 -6.68 -8.47 12.90
CA ALA A 183 -6.75 -7.19 12.22
C ALA A 183 -7.03 -6.03 13.18
N VAL A 184 -8.03 -6.18 14.06
CA VAL A 184 -8.36 -5.15 15.06
C VAL A 184 -7.19 -4.89 16.00
N ARG A 185 -6.52 -5.94 16.48
CA ARG A 185 -5.35 -5.80 17.37
C ARG A 185 -4.19 -5.11 16.64
N ALA A 186 -3.92 -5.49 15.40
CA ALA A 186 -2.86 -4.91 14.60
C ALA A 186 -3.07 -3.41 14.37
N VAL A 187 -4.26 -2.99 13.93
CA VAL A 187 -4.51 -1.57 13.64
C VAL A 187 -4.50 -0.70 14.89
N ILE A 188 -4.99 -1.20 16.03
CA ILE A 188 -4.93 -0.47 17.31
C ILE A 188 -3.48 -0.42 17.80
N GLY A 189 -2.76 -1.55 17.77
CA GLY A 189 -1.37 -1.62 18.21
C GLY A 189 -0.42 -0.73 17.41
N SER A 190 -0.66 -0.59 16.12
CA SER A 190 0.12 0.28 15.21
C SER A 190 -0.38 1.73 15.18
N GLY A 191 -1.44 2.07 15.91
CA GLY A 191 -1.98 3.43 15.98
C GLY A 191 -2.73 3.91 14.73
N PHE A 192 -3.12 3.01 13.82
CA PHE A 192 -3.89 3.36 12.63
C PHE A 192 -5.39 3.51 12.89
N ALA A 193 -5.88 2.96 13.99
CA ALA A 193 -7.24 3.10 14.45
C ALA A 193 -7.31 3.09 15.98
N THR A 194 -8.40 3.61 16.53
CA THR A 194 -8.70 3.61 17.95
C THR A 194 -9.95 2.78 18.25
N GLU A 195 -10.20 2.48 19.52
CA GLU A 195 -11.40 1.76 19.91
C GLU A 195 -12.67 2.53 19.50
N GLY A 196 -13.57 1.87 18.80
CA GLY A 196 -14.79 2.44 18.25
C GLY A 196 -14.73 2.80 16.77
N ASP A 197 -13.54 2.95 16.21
CA ASP A 197 -13.35 3.12 14.76
C ASP A 197 -13.82 1.89 13.96
N GLN A 198 -13.90 2.03 12.65
CA GLN A 198 -14.25 0.93 11.75
C GLN A 198 -13.11 0.64 10.76
N ILE A 199 -12.94 -0.64 10.44
CA ILE A 199 -11.98 -1.13 9.44
C ILE A 199 -12.66 -2.07 8.47
N VAL A 200 -12.09 -2.17 7.26
CA VAL A 200 -12.42 -3.25 6.32
C VAL A 200 -11.43 -4.39 6.50
N VAL A 201 -11.93 -5.62 6.58
CA VAL A 201 -11.10 -6.84 6.61
C VAL A 201 -11.42 -7.70 5.41
N THR A 202 -10.38 -8.08 4.64
CA THR A 202 -10.47 -8.95 3.49
C THR A 202 -9.61 -10.20 3.67
N ALA A 203 -10.10 -11.33 3.19
CA ALA A 203 -9.38 -12.60 3.23
C ALA A 203 -9.84 -13.55 2.11
N GLY A 204 -9.09 -14.61 1.91
CA GLY A 204 -9.50 -15.79 1.14
C GLY A 204 -9.97 -16.93 2.04
N VAL A 205 -11.17 -17.41 1.84
CA VAL A 205 -11.75 -18.55 2.57
C VAL A 205 -12.16 -19.63 1.56
N PRO A 206 -11.83 -20.92 1.77
CA PRO A 206 -11.09 -21.45 2.92
C PRO A 206 -9.64 -20.94 2.98
N PHE A 207 -9.12 -20.82 4.21
CA PHE A 207 -7.72 -20.43 4.42
C PHE A 207 -6.77 -21.44 3.79
N ASN A 208 -5.53 -21.01 3.57
CA ASN A 208 -4.45 -21.83 2.96
C ASN A 208 -4.64 -22.14 1.46
N MET A 209 -5.59 -21.49 0.79
CA MET A 209 -5.72 -21.55 -0.67
C MET A 209 -5.26 -20.21 -1.28
N ALA A 210 -4.14 -20.21 -1.97
CA ALA A 210 -3.59 -19.01 -2.61
C ALA A 210 -4.56 -18.44 -3.67
N GLY A 211 -4.72 -17.11 -3.71
CA GLY A 211 -5.49 -16.41 -4.74
C GLY A 211 -7.01 -16.40 -4.55
N THR A 212 -7.51 -16.82 -3.40
CA THR A 212 -8.96 -16.95 -3.12
C THR A 212 -9.57 -15.77 -2.36
N THR A 213 -9.09 -14.53 -2.56
CA THR A 213 -9.74 -13.35 -1.92
C THR A 213 -11.21 -13.30 -2.30
N ASN A 214 -12.11 -13.65 -1.37
CA ASN A 214 -13.55 -13.82 -1.62
C ASN A 214 -14.45 -13.33 -0.47
N ILE A 215 -13.85 -12.81 0.62
CA ILE A 215 -14.57 -12.26 1.76
C ILE A 215 -14.14 -10.82 2.00
N LEU A 216 -15.13 -9.98 2.31
CA LEU A 216 -14.98 -8.63 2.82
C LEU A 216 -15.92 -8.43 4.00
N ARG A 217 -15.43 -7.83 5.09
CA ARG A 217 -16.23 -7.45 6.25
C ARG A 217 -15.82 -6.08 6.74
N VAL A 218 -16.80 -5.22 7.02
CA VAL A 218 -16.61 -4.04 7.87
C VAL A 218 -16.70 -4.49 9.32
N ALA A 219 -15.71 -4.17 10.12
CA ALA A 219 -15.62 -4.58 11.53
C ALA A 219 -15.31 -3.36 12.41
N PRO A 220 -15.97 -3.24 13.57
CA PRO A 220 -15.62 -2.23 14.57
C PRO A 220 -14.31 -2.61 15.27
N CYS A 221 -13.50 -1.61 15.60
CA CYS A 221 -12.29 -1.76 16.40
C CYS A 221 -12.64 -1.94 17.88
N ARG A 222 -13.41 -2.99 18.19
CA ARG A 222 -13.82 -3.36 19.54
C ARG A 222 -13.99 -4.87 19.61
N GLU A 223 -13.06 -5.54 20.30
CA GLU A 223 -13.06 -7.01 20.40
C GLU A 223 -14.37 -7.57 20.95
N SER A 224 -14.96 -6.92 21.97
CA SER A 224 -16.23 -7.34 22.56
C SER A 224 -17.41 -7.37 21.59
N MET A 225 -17.37 -6.56 20.52
CA MET A 225 -18.42 -6.57 19.49
C MET A 225 -18.19 -7.63 18.41
N ILE A 226 -16.95 -8.11 18.29
CA ILE A 226 -16.60 -9.21 17.39
C ILE A 226 -16.97 -10.55 18.02
N TYR A 227 -16.94 -10.62 19.34
CA TYR A 227 -17.16 -11.81 20.17
C TYR A 227 -18.59 -11.96 20.72
N ARG A 228 -19.54 -11.08 20.42
CA ARG A 228 -20.91 -11.36 20.85
C ARG A 228 -21.29 -12.73 20.30
N SER A 229 -21.22 -13.73 21.18
CA SER A 229 -21.89 -15.01 21.02
C SER A 229 -23.35 -14.71 20.70
N GLU A 230 -23.90 -15.45 19.73
CA GLU A 230 -25.35 -15.48 19.54
C GLU A 230 -25.99 -15.74 20.90
N PRO A 231 -27.11 -15.08 21.25
CA PRO A 231 -27.84 -15.42 22.45
C PRO A 231 -28.21 -16.90 22.37
N GLU A 232 -27.98 -17.63 23.46
CA GLU A 232 -28.44 -19.00 23.63
C GLU A 232 -29.94 -19.14 23.42
#